data_a978ad058a840464d4ede32f0e7ae3f8
#
_entry.id   a978ad058a840464d4ede32f0e7ae3f8
#
_cell.length_a   1.000
_cell.length_b   1.000
_cell.length_c   1.000
_cell.angle_alpha   90.00
_cell.angle_beta   90.00
_cell.angle_gamma   90.00
#
_symmetry.space_group_name_H-M   'P 1'
#
loop_
_entity.id
_entity.type
_entity.pdbx_description
1 polymer ?
#
loop_
_entity_poly.entity_id
_entity_poly.type
_entity_poly.pdbx_seq_one_letter_code
_entity_poly.pdbx_strand_id
1 'polypeptide(L)'
;MSPALFTQSSLFGIGIAFSPLHIGVVTLLLLGRSPLRRSFAYVLGWTLANVLAVVLLLVVGSHFALSLTHGEREQVLIDLVGAGGLLALGLYQLTPQATIGEEGMALRLMGRLPDLSDGVLVAIGAAGALLTPENLVFYLKEAGLMLMNHPGLSADLELTSLYALMASSLLLLPPLAWIGSRGGIRVAIERLEDWLQHRAEPLVGVLALLFAAYLFYEGIHGLEVMASAMA
;
A
#
# COMPACT_ATOMS: atom_id res chain seq x y z
N MET A 1 0.67 16.80 -17.73
CA MET A 1 0.67 15.38 -17.33
C MET A 1 -0.24 14.59 -18.25
N SER A 2 0.17 13.39 -18.76
CA SER A 2 -0.69 12.59 -19.61
C SER A 2 -1.80 11.91 -18.77
N PRO A 3 -3.03 11.72 -19.32
CA PRO A 3 -4.10 11.01 -18.61
C PRO A 3 -3.71 9.58 -18.21
N ALA A 4 -2.87 8.92 -19.02
CA ALA A 4 -2.40 7.57 -18.73
C ALA A 4 -1.52 7.52 -17.48
N LEU A 5 -0.57 8.43 -17.32
CA LEU A 5 0.28 8.52 -16.11
C LEU A 5 -0.54 8.78 -14.86
N PHE A 6 -1.51 9.69 -14.94
CA PHE A 6 -2.43 9.97 -13.84
C PHE A 6 -3.19 8.71 -13.40
N THR A 7 -3.75 7.97 -14.37
CA THR A 7 -4.53 6.76 -14.09
C THR A 7 -3.68 5.67 -13.47
N GLN A 8 -2.48 5.42 -14.01
CA GLN A 8 -1.58 4.37 -13.51
C GLN A 8 -1.07 4.68 -12.11
N SER A 9 -0.60 5.91 -11.86
CA SER A 9 -0.17 6.35 -10.54
C SER A 9 -1.31 6.26 -9.50
N SER A 10 -2.53 6.68 -9.90
CA SER A 10 -3.71 6.54 -9.04
C SER A 10 -4.01 5.07 -8.73
N LEU A 11 -3.91 4.18 -9.71
CA LEU A 11 -4.16 2.74 -9.53
C LEU A 11 -3.15 2.12 -8.55
N PHE A 12 -1.87 2.43 -8.69
CA PHE A 12 -0.84 1.93 -7.78
C PHE A 12 -1.02 2.48 -6.36
N GLY A 13 -1.36 3.76 -6.21
CA GLY A 13 -1.67 4.34 -4.90
C GLY A 13 -2.90 3.69 -4.25
N ILE A 14 -3.99 3.48 -5.01
CA ILE A 14 -5.18 2.79 -4.51
C ILE A 14 -4.85 1.34 -4.11
N GLY A 15 -3.97 0.66 -4.86
CA GLY A 15 -3.51 -0.68 -4.52
C GLY A 15 -2.95 -0.76 -3.10
N ILE A 16 -2.10 0.20 -2.71
CA ILE A 16 -1.56 0.31 -1.33
C ILE A 16 -2.65 0.71 -0.32
N ALA A 17 -3.59 1.56 -0.70
CA ALA A 17 -4.66 2.00 0.21
C ALA A 17 -5.53 0.83 0.71
N PHE A 18 -5.69 -0.23 -0.09
CA PHE A 18 -6.40 -1.45 0.29
C PHE A 18 -5.58 -2.31 1.27
N SER A 19 -5.33 -1.78 2.45
CA SER A 19 -4.66 -2.49 3.53
C SER A 19 -5.60 -2.63 4.74
N PRO A 20 -6.35 -3.74 4.84
CA PRO A 20 -7.35 -3.93 5.90
C PRO A 20 -6.77 -3.84 7.31
N LEU A 21 -5.55 -4.34 7.51
CA LEU A 21 -4.86 -4.26 8.79
C LEU A 21 -4.65 -2.81 9.22
N HIS A 22 -4.18 -1.95 8.31
CA HIS A 22 -3.88 -0.55 8.61
C HIS A 22 -5.16 0.28 8.76
N ILE A 23 -6.22 -0.03 8.00
CA ILE A 23 -7.56 0.54 8.20
C ILE A 23 -8.09 0.14 9.58
N GLY A 24 -7.90 -1.13 10.00
CA GLY A 24 -8.25 -1.62 11.34
C GLY A 24 -7.53 -0.86 12.45
N VAL A 25 -6.21 -0.60 12.30
CA VAL A 25 -5.45 0.22 13.26
C VAL A 25 -6.04 1.63 13.37
N VAL A 26 -6.35 2.28 12.24
CA VAL A 26 -6.94 3.63 12.24
C VAL A 26 -8.31 3.64 12.91
N THR A 27 -9.18 2.65 12.64
CA THR A 27 -10.49 2.53 13.27
C THR A 27 -10.38 2.30 14.79
N LEU A 28 -9.44 1.45 15.21
CA LEU A 28 -9.16 1.21 16.64
C LEU A 28 -8.68 2.49 17.35
N LEU A 29 -7.81 3.28 16.72
CA LEU A 29 -7.35 4.55 17.28
C LEU A 29 -8.48 5.57 17.39
N LEU A 30 -9.46 5.56 16.46
CA LEU A 30 -10.64 6.40 16.53
C LEU A 30 -11.57 6.04 17.69
N LEU A 31 -11.61 4.80 18.12
CA LEU A 31 -12.40 4.35 19.27
C LEU A 31 -11.72 4.65 20.62
N GLY A 32 -10.43 4.98 20.60
CA GLY A 32 -9.62 5.25 21.78
C GLY A 32 -9.66 6.69 22.27
N ARG A 33 -8.66 7.06 23.11
CA ARG A 33 -8.46 8.42 23.63
C ARG A 33 -7.89 9.33 22.53
N SER A 34 -8.35 10.58 22.46
CA SER A 34 -7.89 11.58 21.47
C SER A 34 -7.96 11.06 20.03
N PRO A 35 -9.14 10.61 19.57
CA PRO A 35 -9.32 9.78 18.38
C PRO A 35 -8.69 10.38 17.12
N LEU A 36 -9.01 11.62 16.78
CA LEU A 36 -8.52 12.26 15.57
C LEU A 36 -7.01 12.48 15.58
N ARG A 37 -6.47 13.01 16.69
CA ARG A 37 -5.05 13.32 16.80
C ARG A 37 -4.19 12.07 16.57
N ARG A 38 -4.57 10.97 17.16
CA ARG A 38 -3.81 9.71 17.11
C ARG A 38 -3.96 9.00 15.76
N SER A 39 -5.17 8.98 15.21
CA SER A 39 -5.39 8.46 13.86
C SER A 39 -4.61 9.26 12.82
N PHE A 40 -4.62 10.58 12.91
CA PHE A 40 -3.83 11.43 12.00
C PHE A 40 -2.32 11.27 12.20
N ALA A 41 -1.84 11.05 13.44
CA ALA A 41 -0.42 10.76 13.66
C ALA A 41 0.01 9.47 12.94
N TYR A 42 -0.80 8.41 13.04
CA TYR A 42 -0.54 7.16 12.32
C TYR A 42 -0.57 7.34 10.80
N VAL A 43 -1.62 7.98 10.27
CA VAL A 43 -1.76 8.23 8.82
C VAL A 43 -0.65 9.14 8.30
N LEU A 44 -0.19 10.11 9.09
CA LEU A 44 0.96 10.95 8.74
C LEU A 44 2.23 10.10 8.53
N GLY A 45 2.52 9.18 9.46
CA GLY A 45 3.64 8.26 9.32
C GLY A 45 3.54 7.40 8.06
N TRP A 46 2.37 6.83 7.83
CA TRP A 46 2.07 6.07 6.61
C TRP A 46 2.31 6.88 5.35
N THR A 47 1.74 8.09 5.26
CA THR A 47 1.86 8.96 4.08
C THR A 47 3.31 9.38 3.83
N LEU A 48 4.03 9.80 4.89
CA LEU A 48 5.43 10.21 4.77
C LEU A 48 6.32 9.05 4.29
N ALA A 49 6.07 7.84 4.78
CA ALA A 49 6.80 6.65 4.36
C ALA A 49 6.55 6.29 2.89
N ASN A 50 5.31 6.42 2.41
CA ASN A 50 4.98 6.23 0.99
C ASN A 50 5.71 7.23 0.09
N VAL A 51 5.71 8.52 0.46
CA VAL A 51 6.48 9.55 -0.26
C VAL A 51 7.97 9.23 -0.25
N LEU A 52 8.52 8.92 0.92
CA LEU A 52 9.94 8.62 1.09
C LEU A 52 10.36 7.40 0.28
N ALA A 53 9.55 6.34 0.26
CA ALA A 53 9.84 5.13 -0.51
C ALA A 53 9.95 5.42 -2.01
N VAL A 54 8.98 6.14 -2.58
CA VAL A 54 9.01 6.53 -4.00
C VAL A 54 10.21 7.43 -4.30
N VAL A 55 10.44 8.47 -3.49
CA VAL A 55 11.58 9.39 -3.69
C VAL A 55 12.91 8.65 -3.61
N LEU A 56 13.10 7.76 -2.64
CA LEU A 56 14.32 6.97 -2.54
C LEU A 56 14.52 6.08 -3.76
N LEU A 57 13.47 5.42 -4.25
CA LEU A 57 13.55 4.59 -5.44
C LEU A 57 13.83 5.41 -6.72
N LEU A 58 13.30 6.63 -6.83
CA LEU A 58 13.63 7.54 -7.93
C LEU A 58 15.11 7.95 -7.89
N VAL A 59 15.63 8.31 -6.70
CA VAL A 59 17.04 8.68 -6.55
C VAL A 59 17.94 7.50 -6.86
N VAL A 60 17.65 6.32 -6.32
CA VAL A 60 18.43 5.11 -6.57
C VAL A 60 18.31 4.70 -8.03
N GLY A 61 17.10 4.65 -8.58
CA GLY A 61 16.85 4.25 -9.96
C GLY A 61 17.55 5.16 -10.98
N SER A 62 17.54 6.48 -10.74
CA SER A 62 18.23 7.43 -11.60
C SER A 62 19.76 7.26 -11.58
N HIS A 63 20.34 6.88 -10.44
CA HIS A 63 21.78 6.65 -10.31
C HIS A 63 22.23 5.34 -10.96
N PHE A 64 21.42 4.28 -10.88
CA PHE A 64 21.76 2.99 -11.44
C PHE A 64 21.30 2.80 -12.89
N ALA A 65 20.74 3.85 -13.50
CA ALA A 65 20.15 3.82 -14.85
C ALA A 65 19.26 2.56 -15.03
N LEU A 66 18.47 2.23 -14.00
CA LEU A 66 17.56 1.09 -14.06
C LEU A 66 16.52 1.41 -15.13
N SER A 67 16.63 0.73 -16.25
CA SER A 67 15.66 0.82 -17.33
C SER A 67 14.50 -0.11 -16.97
N LEU A 68 13.37 0.49 -16.61
CA LEU A 68 12.13 -0.23 -16.28
C LEU A 68 11.10 -0.08 -17.42
N THR A 69 11.58 0.06 -18.67
CA THR A 69 10.73 0.17 -19.86
C THR A 69 9.97 -1.13 -20.12
N HIS A 70 8.74 -1.01 -20.62
CA HIS A 70 7.96 -2.17 -21.04
C HIS A 70 8.74 -3.02 -22.04
N GLY A 71 8.87 -4.31 -21.74
CA GLY A 71 9.66 -5.23 -22.55
C GLY A 71 11.14 -5.27 -22.19
N GLU A 72 11.60 -4.58 -21.14
CA GLU A 72 12.93 -4.78 -20.61
C GLU A 72 12.96 -5.89 -19.55
N ARG A 73 14.10 -6.58 -19.49
CA ARG A 73 14.27 -7.77 -18.66
C ARG A 73 13.99 -7.50 -17.17
N GLU A 74 14.41 -6.34 -16.68
CA GLU A 74 14.26 -5.94 -15.29
C GLU A 74 12.81 -5.77 -14.91
N GLN A 75 12.00 -5.14 -15.76
CA GLN A 75 10.58 -4.97 -15.51
C GLN A 75 9.85 -6.31 -15.53
N VAL A 76 10.10 -7.14 -16.53
CA VAL A 76 9.50 -8.48 -16.64
C VAL A 76 9.83 -9.30 -15.39
N LEU A 77 11.07 -9.23 -14.89
CA LEU A 77 11.46 -9.91 -13.66
C LEU A 77 10.71 -9.37 -12.44
N ILE A 78 10.58 -8.05 -12.28
CA ILE A 78 9.83 -7.44 -11.18
C ILE A 78 8.37 -7.89 -11.24
N ASP A 79 7.76 -7.90 -12.42
CA ASP A 79 6.37 -8.28 -12.59
C ASP A 79 6.14 -9.77 -12.27
N LEU A 80 6.97 -10.66 -12.79
CA LEU A 80 6.83 -12.10 -12.54
C LEU A 80 7.20 -12.51 -11.12
N VAL A 81 8.27 -11.93 -10.55
CA VAL A 81 8.65 -12.19 -9.14
C VAL A 81 7.60 -11.60 -8.19
N GLY A 82 7.12 -10.38 -8.48
CA GLY A 82 6.03 -9.75 -7.72
C GLY A 82 4.74 -10.57 -7.80
N ALA A 83 4.37 -11.05 -9.00
CA ALA A 83 3.22 -11.94 -9.20
C ALA A 83 3.36 -13.22 -8.38
N GLY A 84 4.52 -13.87 -8.42
CA GLY A 84 4.81 -15.09 -7.65
C GLY A 84 4.72 -14.86 -6.14
N GLY A 85 5.28 -13.76 -5.65
CA GLY A 85 5.22 -13.37 -4.23
C GLY A 85 3.81 -13.08 -3.76
N LEU A 86 3.03 -12.29 -4.53
CA LEU A 86 1.63 -12.00 -4.20
C LEU A 86 0.73 -13.22 -4.34
N LEU A 87 1.00 -14.12 -5.29
CA LEU A 87 0.29 -15.39 -5.40
C LEU A 87 0.52 -16.26 -4.15
N ALA A 88 1.76 -16.41 -3.73
CA ALA A 88 2.11 -17.16 -2.53
C ALA A 88 1.46 -16.55 -1.27
N LEU A 89 1.52 -15.23 -1.12
CA LEU A 89 0.87 -14.50 -0.02
C LEU A 89 -0.65 -14.69 -0.06
N GLY A 90 -1.27 -14.53 -1.23
CA GLY A 90 -2.72 -14.68 -1.38
C GLY A 90 -3.20 -16.08 -1.03
N LEU A 91 -2.52 -17.12 -1.51
CA LEU A 91 -2.83 -18.49 -1.16
C LEU A 91 -2.60 -18.78 0.33
N TYR A 92 -1.52 -18.24 0.91
CA TYR A 92 -1.25 -18.37 2.35
C TYR A 92 -2.37 -17.77 3.20
N GLN A 93 -2.84 -16.56 2.87
CA GLN A 93 -3.91 -15.87 3.60
C GLN A 93 -5.29 -16.54 3.43
N LEU A 94 -5.52 -17.26 2.34
CA LEU A 94 -6.78 -17.98 2.10
C LEU A 94 -6.79 -19.42 2.66
N THR A 95 -5.61 -19.95 3.01
CA THR A 95 -5.56 -21.26 3.68
C THR A 95 -5.96 -21.12 5.15
N PRO A 96 -6.83 -22.01 5.68
CA PRO A 96 -7.16 -21.99 7.10
C PRO A 96 -5.88 -22.19 7.92
N GLN A 97 -5.42 -21.14 8.56
CA GLN A 97 -4.26 -21.24 9.45
C GLN A 97 -4.72 -21.85 10.76
N ALA A 98 -4.09 -22.96 11.15
CA ALA A 98 -4.18 -23.40 12.52
C ALA A 98 -3.56 -22.31 13.40
N THR A 99 -4.36 -21.68 14.23
CA THR A 99 -4.00 -20.57 15.13
C THR A 99 -2.93 -21.01 16.14
N ILE A 100 -1.67 -21.03 15.71
CA ILE A 100 -0.53 -21.29 16.58
C ILE A 100 0.17 -19.99 16.88
N GLY A 101 -0.26 -19.30 17.93
CA GLY A 101 0.57 -18.35 18.68
C GLY A 101 0.79 -16.94 18.12
N GLU A 102 0.55 -16.66 16.85
CA GLU A 102 0.79 -15.33 16.26
C GLU A 102 -0.35 -14.33 16.52
N GLU A 103 -1.60 -14.80 16.65
CA GLU A 103 -2.72 -13.96 17.07
C GLU A 103 -2.44 -13.20 18.38
N GLY A 104 -1.67 -13.81 19.27
CA GLY A 104 -1.33 -13.21 20.55
C GLY A 104 -0.46 -11.95 20.45
N MET A 105 0.41 -11.83 19.44
CA MET A 105 1.32 -10.69 19.31
C MET A 105 0.63 -9.49 18.64
N ALA A 106 -0.10 -9.71 17.54
CA ALA A 106 -0.84 -8.67 16.85
C ALA A 106 -1.95 -8.10 17.74
N LEU A 107 -2.75 -8.95 18.41
CA LEU A 107 -3.77 -8.54 19.37
C LEU A 107 -3.17 -7.82 20.59
N ARG A 108 -2.02 -8.28 21.12
CA ARG A 108 -1.31 -7.60 22.22
C ARG A 108 -0.77 -6.23 21.78
N LEU A 109 -0.25 -6.12 20.56
CA LEU A 109 0.19 -4.84 20.00
C LEU A 109 -0.99 -3.90 19.80
N MET A 110 -2.09 -4.38 19.23
CA MET A 110 -3.33 -3.62 19.07
C MET A 110 -3.90 -3.15 20.41
N GLY A 111 -3.88 -3.99 21.44
CA GLY A 111 -4.32 -3.62 22.77
C GLY A 111 -3.46 -2.52 23.44
N ARG A 112 -2.21 -2.35 23.04
CA ARG A 112 -1.29 -1.33 23.52
C ARG A 112 -1.30 -0.03 22.69
N LEU A 113 -1.79 -0.08 21.47
CA LEU A 113 -1.86 1.09 20.58
C LEU A 113 -2.48 2.34 21.27
N PRO A 114 -3.58 2.20 22.06
CA PRO A 114 -4.20 3.34 22.72
C PRO A 114 -3.32 4.09 23.73
N ASP A 115 -2.25 3.48 24.23
CA ASP A 115 -1.36 4.05 25.26
C ASP A 115 -0.05 4.62 24.70
N LEU A 116 0.22 4.41 23.40
CA LEU A 116 1.44 4.87 22.75
C LEU A 116 1.42 6.39 22.52
N SER A 117 2.60 7.00 22.50
CA SER A 117 2.74 8.41 22.13
C SER A 117 2.51 8.63 20.63
N ASP A 118 2.15 9.84 20.22
CA ASP A 118 1.91 10.17 18.82
C ASP A 118 3.16 9.93 17.95
N GLY A 119 4.36 10.21 18.46
CA GLY A 119 5.60 9.93 17.74
C GLY A 119 5.82 8.45 17.47
N VAL A 120 5.43 7.59 18.41
CA VAL A 120 5.46 6.13 18.21
C VAL A 120 4.40 5.70 17.19
N LEU A 121 3.22 6.32 17.19
CA LEU A 121 2.19 6.04 16.19
C LEU A 121 2.63 6.45 14.77
N VAL A 122 3.31 7.59 14.63
CA VAL A 122 3.95 7.99 13.36
C VAL A 122 4.96 6.91 12.91
N ALA A 123 5.83 6.46 13.83
CA ALA A 123 6.81 5.43 13.50
C ALA A 123 6.18 4.09 13.12
N ILE A 124 5.11 3.68 13.79
CA ILE A 124 4.37 2.44 13.47
C ILE A 124 3.68 2.57 12.11
N GLY A 125 3.05 3.71 11.82
CA GLY A 125 2.44 3.98 10.51
C GLY A 125 3.47 3.92 9.38
N ALA A 126 4.64 4.54 9.60
CA ALA A 126 5.75 4.50 8.65
C ALA A 126 6.31 3.08 8.46
N ALA A 127 6.55 2.36 9.56
CA ALA A 127 7.01 0.98 9.51
C ALA A 127 6.01 0.06 8.80
N GLY A 128 4.72 0.24 9.08
CA GLY A 128 3.66 -0.50 8.40
C GLY A 128 3.69 -0.30 6.89
N ALA A 129 3.84 0.93 6.41
CA ALA A 129 3.96 1.21 4.98
C ALA A 129 5.19 0.52 4.35
N LEU A 130 6.35 0.59 4.99
CA LEU A 130 7.61 0.12 4.42
C LEU A 130 7.83 -1.39 4.57
N LEU A 131 7.30 -2.01 5.63
CA LEU A 131 7.54 -3.43 5.93
C LEU A 131 6.50 -4.35 5.30
N THR A 132 5.43 -3.82 4.73
CA THR A 132 4.41 -4.59 4.03
C THR A 132 4.94 -5.00 2.65
N PRO A 133 5.18 -6.30 2.39
CA PRO A 133 5.88 -6.74 1.17
C PRO A 133 5.17 -6.36 -0.13
N GLU A 134 3.84 -6.40 -0.15
CA GLU A 134 3.03 -6.02 -1.30
C GLU A 134 3.22 -4.54 -1.68
N ASN A 135 3.46 -3.68 -0.71
CA ASN A 135 3.68 -2.25 -0.98
C ASN A 135 4.96 -2.02 -1.79
N LEU A 136 5.99 -2.85 -1.59
CA LEU A 136 7.25 -2.74 -2.33
C LEU A 136 7.04 -2.85 -3.84
N VAL A 137 6.15 -3.74 -4.27
CA VAL A 137 5.80 -3.90 -5.69
C VAL A 137 5.22 -2.60 -6.25
N PHE A 138 4.29 -1.98 -5.52
CA PHE A 138 3.67 -0.72 -5.94
C PHE A 138 4.65 0.46 -5.93
N TYR A 139 5.59 0.51 -4.97
CA TYR A 139 6.66 1.51 -4.97
C TYR A 139 7.56 1.37 -6.20
N LEU A 140 7.95 0.14 -6.54
CA LEU A 140 8.77 -0.13 -7.73
C LEU A 140 8.02 0.23 -9.02
N LYS A 141 6.73 -0.10 -9.11
CA LYS A 141 5.89 0.26 -10.27
C LYS A 141 5.73 1.77 -10.41
N GLU A 142 5.49 2.50 -9.33
CA GLU A 142 5.36 3.96 -9.35
C GLU A 142 6.67 4.63 -9.73
N ALA A 143 7.78 4.24 -9.09
CA ALA A 143 9.10 4.78 -9.43
C ALA A 143 9.49 4.43 -10.87
N GLY A 144 9.22 3.22 -11.33
CA GLY A 144 9.43 2.79 -12.71
C GLY A 144 8.64 3.63 -13.72
N LEU A 145 7.35 3.86 -13.45
CA LEU A 145 6.49 4.71 -14.27
C LEU A 145 7.07 6.11 -14.45
N MET A 146 7.59 6.70 -13.36
CA MET A 146 8.17 8.04 -13.38
C MET A 146 9.53 8.05 -14.11
N LEU A 147 10.40 7.08 -13.85
CA LEU A 147 11.71 6.98 -14.50
C LEU A 147 11.59 6.76 -16.02
N MET A 148 10.62 5.96 -16.47
CA MET A 148 10.38 5.70 -17.89
C MET A 148 9.92 6.94 -18.67
N ASN A 149 9.08 7.76 -18.05
CA ASN A 149 8.45 8.87 -18.75
C ASN A 149 9.22 10.18 -18.61
N HIS A 150 10.23 10.25 -17.74
CA HIS A 150 11.05 11.45 -17.49
C HIS A 150 10.23 12.75 -17.44
N PRO A 151 9.15 12.83 -16.66
CA PRO A 151 8.19 13.93 -16.74
C PRO A 151 8.75 15.26 -16.25
N GLY A 152 9.91 15.24 -15.59
CA GLY A 152 10.56 16.41 -15.00
C GLY A 152 10.07 16.71 -13.57
N LEU A 153 10.88 17.46 -12.82
CA LEU A 153 10.73 17.64 -11.37
C LEU A 153 9.31 18.07 -10.93
N SER A 154 8.66 18.96 -11.64
CA SER A 154 7.30 19.41 -11.27
C SER A 154 6.27 18.29 -11.40
N ALA A 155 6.34 17.52 -12.48
CA ALA A 155 5.42 16.40 -12.69
C ALA A 155 5.76 15.21 -11.78
N ASP A 156 7.03 15.01 -11.44
CA ASP A 156 7.46 14.01 -10.44
C ASP A 156 6.85 14.34 -9.07
N LEU A 157 6.85 15.59 -8.64
CA LEU A 157 6.22 16.04 -7.41
C LEU A 157 4.70 15.87 -7.44
N GLU A 158 4.06 16.21 -8.58
CA GLU A 158 2.62 16.02 -8.76
C GLU A 158 2.23 14.52 -8.67
N LEU A 159 2.95 13.64 -9.37
CA LEU A 159 2.69 12.19 -9.36
C LEU A 159 2.95 11.60 -7.98
N THR A 160 4.08 11.91 -7.33
CA THR A 160 4.36 11.44 -5.97
C THR A 160 3.29 11.90 -4.98
N SER A 161 2.82 13.15 -5.10
CA SER A 161 1.76 13.70 -4.24
C SER A 161 0.42 12.99 -4.49
N LEU A 162 0.07 12.78 -5.75
CA LEU A 162 -1.13 12.03 -6.16
C LEU A 162 -1.09 10.60 -5.62
N TYR A 163 0.02 9.92 -5.85
CA TYR A 163 0.24 8.56 -5.36
C TYR A 163 0.08 8.46 -3.84
N ALA A 164 0.76 9.34 -3.08
CA ALA A 164 0.68 9.36 -1.63
C ALA A 164 -0.74 9.67 -1.12
N LEU A 165 -1.45 10.56 -1.80
CA LEU A 165 -2.85 10.86 -1.50
C LEU A 165 -3.75 9.65 -1.74
N MET A 166 -3.58 8.98 -2.88
CA MET A 166 -4.33 7.76 -3.20
C MET A 166 -3.98 6.63 -2.22
N ALA A 167 -2.69 6.41 -1.92
CA ALA A 167 -2.22 5.41 -0.96
C ALA A 167 -2.73 5.63 0.47
N SER A 168 -3.07 6.87 0.82
CA SER A 168 -3.61 7.23 2.14
C SER A 168 -5.13 7.36 2.16
N SER A 169 -5.79 7.32 1.01
CA SER A 169 -7.21 7.67 0.87
C SER A 169 -8.13 6.84 1.76
N LEU A 170 -7.99 5.52 1.77
CA LEU A 170 -8.84 4.64 2.57
C LEU A 170 -8.52 4.72 4.07
N LEU A 171 -7.27 5.04 4.44
CA LEU A 171 -6.90 5.29 5.83
C LEU A 171 -7.45 6.63 6.33
N LEU A 172 -7.60 7.60 5.44
CA LEU A 172 -8.18 8.91 5.77
C LEU A 172 -9.71 8.89 5.86
N LEU A 173 -10.40 7.95 5.19
CA LEU A 173 -11.86 7.90 5.19
C LEU A 173 -12.48 7.83 6.60
N PRO A 174 -12.07 6.92 7.51
CA PRO A 174 -12.65 6.84 8.84
C PRO A 174 -12.48 8.12 9.68
N PRO A 175 -11.28 8.76 9.78
CA PRO A 175 -11.14 10.00 10.53
C PRO A 175 -11.87 11.20 9.89
N LEU A 176 -11.94 11.29 8.56
CA LEU A 176 -12.71 12.32 7.89
C LEU A 176 -14.23 12.14 8.11
N ALA A 177 -14.73 10.92 8.04
CA ALA A 177 -16.10 10.61 8.37
C ALA A 177 -16.43 10.90 9.85
N TRP A 178 -15.47 10.67 10.76
CA TRP A 178 -15.60 11.06 12.17
C TRP A 178 -15.78 12.57 12.34
N ILE A 179 -14.98 13.38 11.64
CA ILE A 179 -15.10 14.84 11.66
C ILE A 179 -16.46 15.27 11.10
N GLY A 180 -16.85 14.76 9.94
CA GLY A 180 -18.10 15.13 9.26
C GLY A 180 -19.34 14.79 10.08
N SER A 181 -19.32 13.67 10.81
CA SER A 181 -20.43 13.21 11.66
C SER A 181 -20.40 13.77 13.09
N ARG A 182 -19.38 14.56 13.44
CA ARG A 182 -19.13 15.04 14.82
C ARG A 182 -19.09 13.88 15.84
N GLY A 183 -18.53 12.74 15.44
CA GLY A 183 -18.44 11.53 16.26
C GLY A 183 -19.69 10.64 16.25
N GLY A 184 -20.76 11.02 15.56
CA GLY A 184 -21.99 10.23 15.46
C GLY A 184 -21.84 8.90 14.72
N ILE A 185 -20.73 8.73 13.96
CA ILE A 185 -20.41 7.51 13.21
C ILE A 185 -19.77 6.40 14.07
N ARG A 186 -19.61 6.62 15.39
CA ARG A 186 -18.91 5.68 16.28
C ARG A 186 -19.39 4.23 16.12
N VAL A 187 -20.69 4.00 16.11
CA VAL A 187 -21.28 2.65 15.94
C VAL A 187 -20.92 2.03 14.60
N ALA A 188 -20.83 2.83 13.53
CA ALA A 188 -20.40 2.33 12.21
C ALA A 188 -18.91 1.97 12.22
N ILE A 189 -18.07 2.72 12.92
CA ILE A 189 -16.64 2.43 13.08
C ILE A 189 -16.43 1.18 13.93
N GLU A 190 -17.19 0.99 15.02
CA GLU A 190 -17.16 -0.23 15.83
C GLU A 190 -17.53 -1.47 14.99
N ARG A 191 -18.56 -1.36 14.13
CA ARG A 191 -18.93 -2.44 13.20
C ARG A 191 -17.87 -2.71 12.13
N LEU A 192 -17.24 -1.66 11.61
CA LEU A 192 -16.16 -1.78 10.63
C LEU A 192 -14.94 -2.45 11.25
N GLU A 193 -14.57 -2.07 12.46
CA GLU A 193 -13.47 -2.65 13.21
C GLU A 193 -13.71 -4.15 13.47
N ASP A 194 -14.87 -4.51 14.00
CA ASP A 194 -15.29 -5.89 14.24
C ASP A 194 -15.28 -6.71 12.93
N TRP A 195 -15.81 -6.15 11.84
CA TRP A 195 -15.80 -6.81 10.53
C TRP A 195 -14.36 -7.01 9.99
N LEU A 196 -13.48 -6.02 10.15
CA LEU A 196 -12.09 -6.12 9.74
C LEU A 196 -11.34 -7.18 10.55
N GLN A 197 -11.54 -7.28 11.86
CA GLN A 197 -10.91 -8.30 12.69
C GLN A 197 -11.22 -9.72 12.22
N HIS A 198 -12.43 -9.97 11.67
CA HIS A 198 -12.86 -11.28 11.22
C HIS A 198 -12.62 -11.54 9.72
N ARG A 199 -12.36 -10.50 8.92
CA ARG A 199 -12.30 -10.60 7.46
C ARG A 199 -11.04 -10.03 6.83
N ALA A 200 -10.11 -9.48 7.62
CA ALA A 200 -8.90 -8.87 7.08
C ALA A 200 -8.05 -9.88 6.29
N GLU A 201 -7.80 -11.05 6.85
CA GLU A 201 -6.98 -12.09 6.20
C GLU A 201 -7.53 -12.55 4.85
N PRO A 202 -8.81 -12.99 4.73
CA PRO A 202 -9.38 -13.34 3.43
C PRO A 202 -9.38 -12.19 2.43
N LEU A 203 -9.58 -10.95 2.90
CA LEU A 203 -9.54 -9.77 2.04
C LEU A 203 -8.15 -9.53 1.48
N VAL A 204 -7.12 -9.55 2.33
CA VAL A 204 -5.71 -9.46 1.89
C VAL A 204 -5.41 -10.58 0.90
N GLY A 205 -5.85 -11.81 1.17
CA GLY A 205 -5.66 -12.95 0.28
C GLY A 205 -6.27 -12.73 -1.11
N VAL A 206 -7.53 -12.30 -1.17
CA VAL A 206 -8.22 -12.03 -2.45
C VAL A 206 -7.54 -10.88 -3.22
N LEU A 207 -7.20 -9.78 -2.52
CA LEU A 207 -6.53 -8.65 -3.14
C LEU A 207 -5.15 -9.02 -3.67
N ALA A 208 -4.38 -9.77 -2.89
CA ALA A 208 -3.07 -10.27 -3.32
C ALA A 208 -3.18 -11.15 -4.58
N LEU A 209 -4.19 -12.02 -4.68
CA LEU A 209 -4.44 -12.82 -5.89
C LEU A 209 -4.82 -11.97 -7.10
N LEU A 210 -5.66 -10.94 -6.93
CA LEU A 210 -6.02 -10.01 -8.01
C LEU A 210 -4.79 -9.25 -8.53
N PHE A 211 -3.95 -8.74 -7.64
CA PHE A 211 -2.71 -8.07 -8.03
C PHE A 211 -1.69 -9.04 -8.60
N ALA A 212 -1.60 -10.27 -8.09
CA ALA A 212 -0.76 -11.32 -8.69
C ALA A 212 -1.16 -11.60 -10.15
N ALA A 213 -2.46 -11.73 -10.40
CA ALA A 213 -2.99 -11.93 -11.76
C ALA A 213 -2.67 -10.73 -12.68
N TYR A 214 -2.81 -9.51 -12.17
CA TYR A 214 -2.46 -8.30 -12.90
C TYR A 214 -0.96 -8.26 -13.27
N LEU A 215 -0.07 -8.47 -12.29
CA LEU A 215 1.37 -8.47 -12.55
C LEU A 215 1.80 -9.62 -13.45
N PHE A 216 1.18 -10.78 -13.34
CA PHE A 216 1.44 -11.91 -14.22
C PHE A 216 1.07 -11.59 -15.66
N TYR A 217 -0.06 -10.93 -15.89
CA TYR A 217 -0.47 -10.46 -17.21
C TYR A 217 0.54 -9.46 -17.79
N GLU A 218 0.97 -8.47 -17.02
CA GLU A 218 1.98 -7.49 -17.40
C GLU A 218 3.33 -8.17 -17.73
N GLY A 219 3.75 -9.11 -16.89
CA GLY A 219 4.99 -9.86 -17.09
C GLY A 219 4.99 -10.71 -18.36
N ILE A 220 3.87 -11.41 -18.67
CA ILE A 220 3.73 -12.17 -19.94
C ILE A 220 3.76 -11.23 -21.13
N HIS A 221 3.02 -10.14 -21.09
CA HIS A 221 3.01 -9.17 -22.18
C HIS A 221 4.40 -8.57 -22.42
N GLY A 222 5.17 -8.30 -21.36
CA GLY A 222 6.56 -7.89 -21.47
C GLY A 222 7.45 -8.93 -22.14
N LEU A 223 7.27 -10.23 -21.86
CA LEU A 223 7.98 -11.31 -22.54
C LEU A 223 7.67 -11.38 -24.01
N GLU A 224 6.41 -11.20 -24.44
CA GLU A 224 6.02 -11.18 -25.85
C GLU A 224 6.67 -10.02 -26.60
N VAL A 225 6.73 -8.83 -26.00
CA VAL A 225 7.43 -7.66 -26.56
C VAL A 225 8.92 -7.94 -26.71
N MET A 226 9.57 -8.53 -25.70
CA MET A 226 10.99 -8.93 -25.79
C MET A 226 11.22 -9.94 -26.92
N ALA A 227 10.39 -10.97 -27.03
CA ALA A 227 10.52 -11.99 -28.07
C ALA A 227 10.36 -11.41 -29.46
N SER A 228 9.42 -10.47 -29.65
CA SER A 228 9.20 -9.80 -30.95
C SER A 228 10.34 -8.85 -31.34
N ALA A 229 11.07 -8.29 -30.37
CA ALA A 229 12.23 -7.43 -30.63
C ALA A 229 13.51 -8.21 -30.99
N MET A 230 13.55 -9.51 -30.69
CA MET A 230 14.69 -10.40 -31.03
C MET A 230 14.51 -11.15 -32.36
N ALA A 231 13.32 -11.18 -32.93
CA ALA A 231 12.94 -11.82 -34.18
C ALA A 231 13.11 -10.89 -35.37
#